data_44fc7444f93e864b12fc37cd2a49339a
#
_entry.id   44fc7444f93e864b12fc37cd2a49339a
#
_cell.length_a   1.000
_cell.length_b   1.000
_cell.length_c   1.000
_cell.angle_alpha   90.00
_cell.angle_beta   90.00
_cell.angle_gamma   90.00
#
_symmetry.space_group_name_H-M   'P 1'
#
loop_
_entity.id
_entity.type
_entity.pdbx_description
1 polymer ?
#
loop_
_entity_poly.entity_id
_entity_poly.type
_entity_poly.pdbx_seq_one_letter_code
_entity_poly.pdbx_strand_id
1 'polypeptide(L)'
;DPLLVIHPAEVLADGETYVVGIRGLTNSAGESIEPSPAFVALRDSLDTGIDAIEDRRAEMDAAFGTLTAAGIDRSGLQLAWTFTVASTENLTGRIIAVRDQTLEWLESEGGDFTVTSVTPRSRDDVSVQVAGTFRLVNHMTGGGEPGQSFNYDSDDPDATPVPNEVVDVPFVCQVPIVAEEDPNLVLRPGLYGHGLLGSEYEIDYGGDVRALGNEAGILFCATQWAGMSEIDIGNAAATLVDFSGFRTMADRMQQGIVNFVALGWLRQHGLCDDPSFGGAEVDGDLVYYGNSQGGIMGSALAAVSPDISRSVLGVPGINYSLLLLRSVDFDTYEAIMEPSYPSRRERTLILSFVQMLWDRGEGGGYVNHIASDPLPGTRDDKALLFHVALGDWQVTELSAHIAARAVGATIHTPVVADGRSREVVPGWGLEPAVEGDDGSVIVIWDSGSDPIPVAGVPPSTSRDPHEDPRDDPVPRSQMKSFLIDDEFVDVCGGKACRAEPSL
;
A
#
# COMPACT_ATOMS: atom_id res chain seq x y z
N ASP A 1 21.65 23.09 -5.67
CA ASP A 1 20.56 23.57 -6.53
C ASP A 1 19.24 23.02 -5.98
N PRO A 2 18.15 23.82 -5.93
CA PRO A 2 16.85 23.36 -5.49
C PRO A 2 16.25 22.34 -6.48
N LEU A 3 15.48 21.38 -5.95
CA LEU A 3 14.67 20.44 -6.71
C LEU A 3 13.18 20.73 -6.40
N LEU A 4 12.37 20.87 -7.46
CA LEU A 4 10.92 20.92 -7.33
C LEU A 4 10.38 19.50 -7.58
N VAL A 5 9.71 18.94 -6.59
CA VAL A 5 8.99 17.67 -6.71
C VAL A 5 7.50 17.97 -6.62
N ILE A 6 6.73 17.44 -7.55
CA ILE A 6 5.28 17.59 -7.60
C ILE A 6 4.67 16.20 -7.40
N HIS A 7 3.90 16.04 -6.32
CA HIS A 7 3.13 14.83 -6.09
C HIS A 7 1.67 15.12 -6.45
N PRO A 8 1.05 14.36 -7.36
CA PRO A 8 -0.39 14.44 -7.62
C PRO A 8 -1.19 14.17 -6.32
N ALA A 9 -2.35 14.80 -6.21
CA ALA A 9 -3.21 14.62 -5.03
C ALA A 9 -4.01 13.30 -5.07
N GLU A 10 -4.00 12.60 -6.18
CA GLU A 10 -4.62 11.30 -6.43
C GLU A 10 -3.74 10.48 -7.38
N VAL A 11 -3.96 9.17 -7.47
CA VAL A 11 -3.29 8.31 -8.44
C VAL A 11 -3.84 8.63 -9.83
N LEU A 12 -2.93 8.83 -10.78
CA LEU A 12 -3.30 9.14 -12.16
C LEU A 12 -3.84 7.90 -12.87
N ALA A 13 -4.73 8.10 -13.84
CA ALA A 13 -5.35 7.01 -14.59
C ALA A 13 -4.32 6.25 -15.45
N ASP A 14 -4.41 4.93 -15.41
CA ASP A 14 -3.52 4.02 -16.12
C ASP A 14 -3.59 4.20 -17.64
N GLY A 15 -2.44 4.16 -18.29
CA GLY A 15 -2.31 4.28 -19.75
C GLY A 15 -2.56 5.68 -20.32
N GLU A 16 -3.02 6.63 -19.50
CA GLU A 16 -3.35 7.98 -19.96
C GLU A 16 -2.10 8.86 -20.12
N THR A 17 -2.15 9.78 -21.08
CA THR A 17 -1.08 10.76 -21.31
C THR A 17 -1.45 12.10 -20.69
N TYR A 18 -0.57 12.60 -19.85
CA TYR A 18 -0.72 13.87 -19.16
C TYR A 18 0.22 14.93 -19.73
N VAL A 19 -0.26 16.17 -19.73
CA VAL A 19 0.52 17.34 -20.13
C VAL A 19 0.68 18.26 -18.93
N VAL A 20 1.93 18.55 -18.57
CA VAL A 20 2.25 19.48 -17.47
C VAL A 20 2.74 20.80 -18.03
N GLY A 21 2.18 21.91 -17.55
CA GLY A 21 2.63 23.25 -17.85
C GLY A 21 2.94 24.03 -16.57
N ILE A 22 4.15 24.54 -16.45
CA ILE A 22 4.59 25.36 -15.31
C ILE A 22 4.69 26.82 -15.73
N ARG A 23 4.08 27.68 -14.92
CA ARG A 23 4.10 29.16 -15.07
C ARG A 23 4.14 29.84 -13.70
N GLY A 24 4.63 31.07 -13.67
CA GLY A 24 4.64 31.89 -12.47
C GLY A 24 5.67 31.45 -11.42
N LEU A 25 6.67 30.61 -11.77
CA LEU A 25 7.76 30.29 -10.87
C LEU A 25 8.62 31.52 -10.61
N THR A 26 8.88 31.78 -9.32
CA THR A 26 9.78 32.82 -8.86
C THR A 26 10.85 32.24 -7.93
N ASN A 27 11.99 32.93 -7.85
CA ASN A 27 13.03 32.64 -6.86
C ASN A 27 12.64 33.22 -5.49
N SER A 28 13.49 33.02 -4.48
CA SER A 28 13.25 33.54 -3.11
C SER A 28 13.23 35.07 -3.01
N ALA A 29 13.68 35.79 -4.03
CA ALA A 29 13.60 37.24 -4.12
C ALA A 29 12.31 37.72 -4.83
N GLY A 30 11.44 36.81 -5.29
CA GLY A 30 10.24 37.10 -6.04
C GLY A 30 10.46 37.40 -7.52
N GLU A 31 11.68 37.17 -8.02
CA GLU A 31 12.01 37.37 -9.43
C GLU A 31 11.61 36.12 -10.24
N SER A 32 11.10 36.34 -11.48
CA SER A 32 10.71 35.24 -12.38
C SER A 32 11.93 34.36 -12.73
N ILE A 33 11.72 33.04 -12.69
CA ILE A 33 12.71 32.09 -13.20
C ILE A 33 12.62 32.07 -14.71
N GLU A 34 13.73 32.42 -15.39
CA GLU A 34 13.78 32.40 -16.84
C GLU A 34 13.74 30.96 -17.39
N PRO A 35 12.91 30.68 -18.39
CA PRO A 35 12.90 29.37 -19.04
C PRO A 35 14.22 29.11 -19.80
N SER A 36 14.57 27.83 -19.98
CA SER A 36 15.78 27.47 -20.73
C SER A 36 15.71 27.94 -22.19
N PRO A 37 16.84 28.29 -22.84
CA PRO A 37 16.84 28.71 -24.24
C PRO A 37 16.21 27.66 -25.18
N ALA A 38 16.41 26.37 -24.94
CA ALA A 38 15.80 25.31 -25.71
C ALA A 38 14.27 25.31 -25.59
N PHE A 39 13.73 25.49 -24.35
CA PHE A 39 12.29 25.59 -24.12
C PHE A 39 11.71 26.87 -24.79
N VAL A 40 12.41 28.01 -24.71
CA VAL A 40 11.99 29.26 -25.36
C VAL A 40 11.89 29.05 -26.89
N ALA A 41 12.87 28.36 -27.50
CA ALA A 41 12.84 28.10 -28.95
C ALA A 41 11.63 27.24 -29.34
N LEU A 42 11.28 26.22 -28.54
CA LEU A 42 10.10 25.40 -28.77
C LEU A 42 8.81 26.19 -28.52
N ARG A 43 8.73 26.91 -27.38
CA ARG A 43 7.58 27.72 -26.98
C ARG A 43 7.26 28.80 -28.01
N ASP A 44 8.26 29.53 -28.47
CA ASP A 44 8.08 30.71 -29.33
C ASP A 44 8.27 30.37 -30.85
N SER A 45 8.36 29.07 -31.18
CA SER A 45 8.48 28.55 -32.54
C SER A 45 9.72 29.08 -33.29
N LEU A 46 10.84 29.27 -32.56
CA LEU A 46 12.11 29.73 -33.16
C LEU A 46 12.88 28.54 -33.76
N ASP A 47 13.34 28.66 -34.97
CA ASP A 47 14.21 27.69 -35.61
C ASP A 47 15.61 27.75 -34.98
N THR A 48 16.15 26.63 -34.54
CA THR A 48 17.45 26.54 -33.88
C THR A 48 18.51 25.92 -34.78
N GLY A 49 18.10 25.15 -35.78
CA GLY A 49 19.00 24.32 -36.58
C GLY A 49 19.68 23.21 -35.78
N ILE A 50 19.18 22.89 -34.56
CA ILE A 50 19.68 21.83 -33.67
C ILE A 50 18.70 20.66 -33.69
N ASP A 51 19.07 19.57 -34.36
CA ASP A 51 18.19 18.39 -34.55
C ASP A 51 17.54 17.93 -33.25
N ALA A 52 18.28 17.82 -32.16
CA ALA A 52 17.74 17.38 -30.85
C ALA A 52 16.64 18.30 -30.27
N ILE A 53 16.53 19.54 -30.72
CA ILE A 53 15.43 20.46 -30.35
C ILE A 53 14.32 20.35 -31.40
N GLU A 54 14.66 20.34 -32.66
CA GLU A 54 13.70 20.32 -33.77
C GLU A 54 12.89 19.01 -33.80
N ASP A 55 13.51 17.87 -33.50
CA ASP A 55 12.86 16.56 -33.43
C ASP A 55 11.73 16.51 -32.36
N ARG A 56 11.82 17.36 -31.33
CA ARG A 56 10.79 17.45 -30.27
C ARG A 56 9.66 18.42 -30.58
N ARG A 57 9.76 19.19 -31.65
CA ARG A 57 8.85 20.30 -31.96
C ARG A 57 7.40 19.83 -32.12
N ALA A 58 7.19 18.76 -32.89
CA ALA A 58 5.83 18.23 -33.14
C ALA A 58 5.13 17.78 -31.84
N GLU A 59 5.84 17.10 -30.97
CA GLU A 59 5.32 16.66 -29.63
C GLU A 59 5.02 17.89 -28.75
N MET A 60 5.96 18.85 -28.70
CA MET A 60 5.76 20.05 -27.89
C MET A 60 4.65 20.95 -28.40
N ASP A 61 4.45 21.06 -29.71
CA ASP A 61 3.32 21.82 -30.28
C ASP A 61 1.98 21.16 -29.95
N ALA A 62 1.91 19.82 -29.93
CA ALA A 62 0.72 19.10 -29.48
C ALA A 62 0.47 19.37 -27.98
N ALA A 63 1.50 19.31 -27.14
CA ALA A 63 1.41 19.64 -25.72
C ALA A 63 0.92 21.08 -25.48
N PHE A 64 1.47 22.06 -26.19
CA PHE A 64 1.03 23.44 -26.12
C PHE A 64 -0.43 23.61 -26.59
N GLY A 65 -0.85 22.84 -27.60
CA GLY A 65 -2.24 22.80 -28.07
C GLY A 65 -3.19 22.34 -26.95
N THR A 66 -2.86 21.27 -26.25
CA THR A 66 -3.62 20.75 -25.11
C THR A 66 -3.70 21.75 -23.98
N LEU A 67 -2.59 22.36 -23.58
CA LEU A 67 -2.56 23.40 -22.52
C LEU A 67 -3.38 24.63 -22.92
N THR A 68 -3.31 25.05 -24.19
CA THR A 68 -4.11 26.19 -24.67
C THR A 68 -5.60 25.88 -24.67
N ALA A 69 -6.00 24.67 -25.05
CA ALA A 69 -7.39 24.22 -24.97
C ALA A 69 -7.92 24.21 -23.51
N ALA A 70 -7.03 23.96 -22.54
CA ALA A 70 -7.32 24.05 -21.11
C ALA A 70 -7.23 25.49 -20.57
N GLY A 71 -7.06 26.51 -21.41
CA GLY A 71 -7.00 27.92 -21.01
C GLY A 71 -5.63 28.37 -20.45
N ILE A 72 -4.58 27.61 -20.71
CA ILE A 72 -3.20 27.94 -20.30
C ILE A 72 -2.46 28.56 -21.47
N ASP A 73 -2.14 29.85 -21.39
CA ASP A 73 -1.45 30.57 -22.43
C ASP A 73 0.00 30.08 -22.61
N ARG A 74 0.35 29.67 -23.85
CA ARG A 74 1.67 29.20 -24.23
C ARG A 74 2.79 30.20 -23.90
N SER A 75 2.52 31.50 -24.09
CA SER A 75 3.52 32.55 -23.90
C SER A 75 3.99 32.71 -22.46
N GLY A 76 3.13 32.35 -21.49
CA GLY A 76 3.41 32.41 -20.05
C GLY A 76 4.14 31.21 -19.48
N LEU A 77 4.36 30.16 -20.26
CA LEU A 77 4.98 28.93 -19.78
C LEU A 77 6.50 29.08 -19.55
N GLN A 78 6.98 28.59 -18.44
CA GLN A 78 8.38 28.51 -18.08
C GLN A 78 8.95 27.09 -18.36
N LEU A 79 8.07 26.06 -18.31
CA LEU A 79 8.37 24.68 -18.66
C LEU A 79 7.08 23.95 -19.05
N ALA A 80 7.17 22.98 -19.97
CA ALA A 80 6.10 22.02 -20.23
C ALA A 80 6.71 20.69 -20.69
N TRP A 81 6.00 19.60 -20.43
CA TRP A 81 6.34 18.26 -20.90
C TRP A 81 5.10 17.36 -20.92
N THR A 82 5.23 16.22 -21.58
CA THR A 82 4.26 15.14 -21.58
C THR A 82 4.85 13.92 -20.89
N PHE A 83 3.99 13.08 -20.29
CA PHE A 83 4.34 11.73 -19.88
C PHE A 83 3.11 10.83 -19.96
N THR A 84 3.33 9.52 -20.10
CA THR A 84 2.27 8.52 -20.11
C THR A 84 2.40 7.65 -18.87
N VAL A 85 1.30 7.48 -18.15
CA VAL A 85 1.20 6.56 -17.00
C VAL A 85 1.32 5.12 -17.53
N ALA A 86 1.93 4.23 -16.77
CA ALA A 86 1.98 2.82 -17.12
C ALA A 86 0.57 2.26 -17.31
N SER A 87 0.38 1.34 -18.24
CA SER A 87 -0.91 0.69 -18.44
C SER A 87 -1.21 -0.29 -17.29
N THR A 88 -2.49 -0.60 -17.06
CA THR A 88 -2.92 -1.62 -16.11
C THR A 88 -2.21 -2.95 -16.35
N GLU A 89 -2.06 -3.37 -17.61
CA GLU A 89 -1.32 -4.59 -17.98
C GLU A 89 0.14 -4.54 -17.54
N ASN A 90 0.82 -3.40 -17.71
CA ASN A 90 2.21 -3.24 -17.29
C ASN A 90 2.37 -3.29 -15.75
N LEU A 91 1.43 -2.71 -15.01
CA LEU A 91 1.43 -2.68 -13.55
C LEU A 91 1.05 -4.05 -12.98
N THR A 92 -0.06 -4.64 -13.44
CA THR A 92 -0.73 -5.76 -12.77
C THR A 92 -0.65 -7.08 -13.52
N GLY A 93 -0.33 -7.10 -14.83
CA GLY A 93 -0.39 -8.32 -15.66
C GLY A 93 0.47 -9.47 -15.13
N ARG A 94 1.64 -9.17 -14.56
CA ARG A 94 2.54 -10.20 -13.99
C ARG A 94 1.94 -10.85 -12.74
N ILE A 95 1.46 -10.04 -11.80
CA ILE A 95 0.88 -10.58 -10.56
C ILE A 95 -0.42 -11.32 -10.82
N ILE A 96 -1.24 -10.87 -11.77
CA ILE A 96 -2.46 -11.57 -12.18
C ILE A 96 -2.12 -12.94 -12.75
N ALA A 97 -1.12 -13.01 -13.65
CA ALA A 97 -0.65 -14.29 -14.19
C ALA A 97 -0.13 -15.23 -13.09
N VAL A 98 0.68 -14.73 -12.15
CA VAL A 98 1.19 -15.49 -11.01
C VAL A 98 0.06 -15.98 -10.11
N ARG A 99 -0.91 -15.11 -9.79
CA ARG A 99 -2.10 -15.46 -9.00
C ARG A 99 -2.91 -16.56 -9.65
N ASP A 100 -3.25 -16.39 -10.93
CA ASP A 100 -4.14 -17.32 -11.64
C ASP A 100 -3.49 -18.70 -11.79
N GLN A 101 -2.20 -18.75 -12.14
CA GLN A 101 -1.43 -20.01 -12.19
C GLN A 101 -1.30 -20.66 -10.81
N THR A 102 -1.16 -19.87 -9.74
CA THR A 102 -1.11 -20.36 -8.37
C THR A 102 -2.44 -20.97 -7.93
N LEU A 103 -3.56 -20.30 -8.21
CA LEU A 103 -4.90 -20.81 -7.89
C LEU A 103 -5.24 -22.09 -8.69
N GLU A 104 -4.92 -22.12 -9.99
CA GLU A 104 -5.07 -23.33 -10.81
C GLU A 104 -4.25 -24.50 -10.25
N TRP A 105 -3.03 -24.24 -9.79
CA TRP A 105 -2.19 -25.24 -9.16
C TRP A 105 -2.80 -25.75 -7.85
N LEU A 106 -3.30 -24.87 -6.98
CA LEU A 106 -3.96 -25.24 -5.72
C LEU A 106 -5.21 -26.08 -5.97
N GLU A 107 -6.04 -25.71 -6.94
CA GLU A 107 -7.22 -26.47 -7.34
C GLU A 107 -6.85 -27.89 -7.82
N SER A 108 -5.73 -28.05 -8.54
CA SER A 108 -5.30 -29.33 -9.08
C SER A 108 -4.62 -30.22 -8.06
N GLU A 109 -3.80 -29.67 -7.17
CA GLU A 109 -2.97 -30.40 -6.19
C GLU A 109 -3.61 -30.52 -4.80
N GLY A 110 -4.62 -29.70 -4.48
CA GLY A 110 -5.43 -29.81 -3.27
C GLY A 110 -4.93 -29.05 -2.04
N GLY A 111 -3.87 -28.23 -2.17
CA GLY A 111 -3.47 -27.30 -1.11
C GLY A 111 -2.90 -27.98 0.16
N ASP A 112 -1.85 -28.78 0.04
CA ASP A 112 -1.19 -29.45 1.18
C ASP A 112 -0.63 -28.45 2.20
N PHE A 113 -0.84 -28.72 3.48
CA PHE A 113 -0.22 -27.97 4.58
C PHE A 113 0.28 -28.91 5.69
N THR A 114 1.16 -28.40 6.53
CA THR A 114 1.71 -29.13 7.68
C THR A 114 1.67 -28.23 8.91
N VAL A 115 0.95 -28.66 9.94
CA VAL A 115 0.99 -28.00 11.26
C VAL A 115 2.28 -28.44 11.96
N THR A 116 3.12 -27.46 12.33
CA THR A 116 4.40 -27.69 13.02
C THR A 116 4.34 -27.42 14.50
N SER A 117 3.44 -26.55 14.95
CA SER A 117 3.20 -26.29 16.37
C SER A 117 1.76 -25.88 16.67
N VAL A 118 1.31 -26.27 17.84
CA VAL A 118 0.04 -25.88 18.44
C VAL A 118 0.31 -25.39 19.86
N THR A 119 0.08 -24.12 20.11
CA THR A 119 0.35 -23.48 21.40
C THR A 119 -0.94 -23.05 22.06
N PRO A 120 -1.45 -23.81 23.05
CA PRO A 120 -2.66 -23.45 23.77
C PRO A 120 -2.47 -22.16 24.60
N ARG A 121 -3.43 -21.24 24.52
CA ARG A 121 -3.48 -20.00 25.32
C ARG A 121 -2.16 -19.25 25.34
N SER A 122 -1.64 -18.96 24.15
CA SER A 122 -0.38 -18.18 24.03
C SER A 122 -0.51 -16.77 24.63
N ARG A 123 -1.72 -16.20 24.60
CA ARG A 123 -2.09 -14.88 25.14
C ARG A 123 -3.53 -14.91 25.69
N ASP A 124 -3.90 -13.86 26.46
CA ASP A 124 -5.20 -13.78 27.13
C ASP A 124 -6.40 -13.82 26.18
N ASP A 125 -6.28 -13.20 24.99
CA ASP A 125 -7.34 -13.13 23.97
C ASP A 125 -7.33 -14.29 22.98
N VAL A 126 -6.41 -15.24 23.11
CA VAL A 126 -6.18 -16.35 22.17
C VAL A 126 -6.35 -17.69 22.86
N SER A 127 -7.23 -18.52 22.33
CA SER A 127 -7.46 -19.90 22.75
C SER A 127 -6.30 -20.81 22.34
N VAL A 128 -5.97 -20.80 21.06
CA VAL A 128 -4.88 -21.58 20.50
C VAL A 128 -4.21 -20.83 19.35
N GLN A 129 -2.89 -20.95 19.30
CA GLN A 129 -2.09 -20.52 18.14
C GLN A 129 -1.62 -21.76 17.39
N VAL A 130 -1.86 -21.75 16.08
CA VAL A 130 -1.44 -22.80 15.15
C VAL A 130 -0.40 -22.23 14.21
N ALA A 131 0.77 -22.86 14.13
CA ALA A 131 1.79 -22.48 13.16
C ALA A 131 2.19 -23.69 12.30
N GLY A 132 2.56 -23.40 11.06
CA GLY A 132 2.90 -24.44 10.11
C GLY A 132 3.44 -23.89 8.81
N THR A 133 3.44 -24.72 7.79
CA THR A 133 3.76 -24.37 6.41
C THR A 133 2.69 -24.92 5.46
N PHE A 134 2.48 -24.22 4.36
CA PHE A 134 1.70 -24.73 3.23
C PHE A 134 2.55 -24.78 1.98
N ARG A 135 2.28 -25.79 1.15
CA ARG A 135 3.00 -25.97 -0.11
C ARG A 135 2.40 -25.08 -1.17
N LEU A 136 3.26 -24.42 -1.92
CA LEU A 136 2.86 -23.49 -2.96
C LEU A 136 3.83 -23.52 -4.14
N VAL A 137 3.30 -23.43 -5.36
CA VAL A 137 4.12 -23.20 -6.53
C VAL A 137 4.74 -21.81 -6.47
N ASN A 138 6.05 -21.73 -6.68
CA ASN A 138 6.83 -20.50 -6.67
C ASN A 138 7.16 -20.07 -8.10
N HIS A 139 6.99 -18.78 -8.41
CA HIS A 139 7.29 -18.20 -9.72
C HIS A 139 8.62 -17.42 -9.74
N MET A 140 9.42 -17.57 -8.68
CA MET A 140 10.73 -16.95 -8.58
C MET A 140 11.82 -17.93 -9.07
N THR A 141 12.95 -17.39 -9.52
CA THR A 141 14.15 -18.20 -9.75
C THR A 141 14.64 -18.82 -8.44
N GLY A 142 15.32 -19.97 -8.50
CA GLY A 142 15.71 -20.73 -7.29
C GLY A 142 14.50 -21.07 -6.43
N GLY A 143 14.68 -21.20 -5.13
CA GLY A 143 13.61 -21.40 -4.14
C GLY A 143 12.86 -20.10 -3.76
N GLY A 144 13.09 -18.99 -4.43
CA GLY A 144 12.47 -17.69 -4.12
C GLY A 144 13.11 -16.98 -2.94
N GLU A 145 14.38 -17.24 -2.62
CA GLU A 145 15.11 -16.54 -1.57
C GLU A 145 15.29 -15.04 -1.91
N PRO A 146 15.58 -14.19 -0.91
CA PRO A 146 15.92 -12.78 -1.16
C PRO A 146 17.02 -12.60 -2.22
N GLY A 147 16.82 -11.68 -3.13
CA GLY A 147 17.74 -11.43 -4.25
C GLY A 147 17.40 -12.22 -5.54
N GLN A 148 16.43 -13.12 -5.50
CA GLN A 148 15.88 -13.74 -6.70
C GLN A 148 14.85 -12.84 -7.39
N SER A 149 14.56 -13.10 -8.65
CA SER A 149 13.54 -12.38 -9.46
C SER A 149 12.59 -13.39 -10.09
N PHE A 150 11.52 -12.93 -10.72
CA PHE A 150 10.60 -13.81 -11.42
C PHE A 150 11.32 -14.70 -12.45
N ASN A 151 10.84 -15.93 -12.55
CA ASN A 151 11.27 -16.93 -13.52
C ASN A 151 10.48 -16.74 -14.83
N TYR A 152 11.19 -16.73 -15.95
CA TYR A 152 10.61 -16.62 -17.29
C TYR A 152 11.14 -17.71 -18.19
N ASP A 153 10.33 -18.17 -19.12
CA ASP A 153 10.73 -19.14 -20.17
C ASP A 153 11.12 -18.47 -21.50
N SER A 154 11.09 -17.13 -21.53
CA SER A 154 11.34 -16.30 -22.72
C SER A 154 12.08 -15.02 -22.34
N ASP A 155 12.86 -14.48 -23.28
CA ASP A 155 13.48 -13.16 -23.19
C ASP A 155 12.55 -12.03 -23.70
N ASP A 156 11.29 -12.32 -23.99
CA ASP A 156 10.31 -11.32 -24.39
C ASP A 156 10.04 -10.37 -23.22
N PRO A 157 10.17 -9.05 -23.37
CA PRO A 157 9.91 -8.08 -22.32
C PRO A 157 8.45 -8.10 -21.82
N ASP A 158 7.52 -8.61 -22.62
CA ASP A 158 6.10 -8.74 -22.28
C ASP A 158 5.75 -10.15 -21.76
N ALA A 159 6.74 -11.06 -21.60
CA ALA A 159 6.51 -12.38 -21.03
C ALA A 159 5.96 -12.28 -19.61
N THR A 160 5.06 -13.21 -19.27
CA THR A 160 4.58 -13.41 -17.91
C THR A 160 5.47 -14.40 -17.15
N PRO A 161 5.56 -14.27 -15.81
CA PRO A 161 6.29 -15.26 -15.00
C PRO A 161 5.67 -16.65 -15.14
N VAL A 162 6.52 -17.68 -15.06
CA VAL A 162 6.12 -19.09 -15.15
C VAL A 162 6.51 -19.85 -13.88
N PRO A 163 5.74 -20.90 -13.50
CA PRO A 163 6.06 -21.75 -12.36
C PRO A 163 7.48 -22.32 -12.41
N ASN A 164 8.15 -22.40 -11.24
CA ASN A 164 9.48 -22.97 -11.13
C ASN A 164 9.48 -24.14 -10.16
N GLU A 165 9.49 -23.89 -8.86
CA GLU A 165 9.56 -24.91 -7.82
C GLU A 165 8.35 -24.86 -6.90
N VAL A 166 8.09 -25.95 -6.17
CA VAL A 166 7.14 -25.98 -5.06
C VAL A 166 7.90 -25.73 -3.77
N VAL A 167 7.47 -24.75 -3.01
CA VAL A 167 8.12 -24.31 -1.76
C VAL A 167 7.17 -24.43 -0.58
N ASP A 168 7.73 -24.46 0.64
CA ASP A 168 6.96 -24.38 1.88
C ASP A 168 6.90 -22.93 2.34
N VAL A 169 5.69 -22.38 2.42
CA VAL A 169 5.43 -21.02 2.87
C VAL A 169 4.92 -21.05 4.30
N PRO A 170 5.50 -20.28 5.26
CA PRO A 170 5.09 -20.33 6.65
C PRO A 170 3.74 -19.64 6.86
N PHE A 171 2.99 -20.12 7.86
CA PHE A 171 1.81 -19.42 8.36
C PHE A 171 1.69 -19.52 9.89
N VAL A 172 1.01 -18.53 10.47
CA VAL A 172 0.57 -18.53 11.86
C VAL A 172 -0.90 -18.09 11.90
N CYS A 173 -1.74 -18.87 12.60
CA CYS A 173 -3.14 -18.55 12.82
C CYS A 173 -3.45 -18.47 14.30
N GLN A 174 -4.44 -17.66 14.68
CA GLN A 174 -4.91 -17.54 16.06
C GLN A 174 -6.42 -17.76 16.14
N VAL A 175 -6.84 -18.72 16.94
CA VAL A 175 -8.23 -18.91 17.31
C VAL A 175 -8.51 -18.04 18.52
N PRO A 176 -9.46 -17.09 18.45
CA PRO A 176 -9.78 -16.21 19.56
C PRO A 176 -10.45 -16.99 20.70
N ILE A 177 -10.27 -16.51 21.95
CA ILE A 177 -10.82 -17.19 23.13
C ILE A 177 -12.35 -17.19 23.17
N VAL A 178 -12.99 -16.24 22.53
CA VAL A 178 -14.46 -16.16 22.42
C VAL A 178 -15.06 -17.42 21.78
N ALA A 179 -14.32 -18.15 20.96
CA ALA A 179 -14.74 -19.44 20.38
C ALA A 179 -14.85 -20.56 21.42
N GLU A 180 -14.08 -20.51 22.52
CA GLU A 180 -14.25 -21.44 23.67
C GLU A 180 -15.44 -21.04 24.57
N GLU A 181 -15.69 -19.73 24.67
CA GLU A 181 -16.76 -19.20 25.52
C GLU A 181 -18.15 -19.43 24.91
N ASP A 182 -18.26 -19.36 23.58
CA ASP A 182 -19.46 -19.67 22.80
C ASP A 182 -19.15 -20.71 21.70
N PRO A 183 -19.40 -22.01 22.02
CA PRO A 183 -19.15 -23.08 21.03
C PRO A 183 -20.05 -23.07 19.78
N ASN A 184 -21.07 -22.19 19.74
CA ASN A 184 -21.91 -22.02 18.55
C ASN A 184 -21.52 -20.78 17.73
N LEU A 185 -20.51 -20.04 18.16
CA LEU A 185 -20.00 -18.89 17.42
C LEU A 185 -19.32 -19.37 16.13
N VAL A 186 -19.80 -18.87 15.01
CA VAL A 186 -19.11 -19.02 13.72
C VAL A 186 -18.14 -17.85 13.57
N LEU A 187 -16.85 -18.14 13.50
CA LEU A 187 -15.81 -17.13 13.35
C LEU A 187 -15.74 -16.64 11.90
N ARG A 188 -15.49 -15.34 11.73
CA ARG A 188 -15.17 -14.75 10.44
C ARG A 188 -13.73 -15.12 10.03
N PRO A 189 -13.48 -15.51 8.78
CA PRO A 189 -12.12 -15.69 8.27
C PRO A 189 -11.39 -14.34 8.09
N GLY A 190 -10.16 -14.25 8.62
CA GLY A 190 -9.33 -13.06 8.47
C GLY A 190 -7.90 -13.36 8.08
N LEU A 191 -7.28 -12.44 7.33
CA LEU A 191 -5.83 -12.40 7.10
C LEU A 191 -5.26 -11.18 7.81
N TYR A 192 -4.06 -11.34 8.37
CA TYR A 192 -3.30 -10.26 8.99
C TYR A 192 -1.96 -10.03 8.27
N GLY A 193 -1.69 -8.78 7.91
CA GLY A 193 -0.43 -8.35 7.29
C GLY A 193 0.48 -7.65 8.29
N HIS A 194 1.69 -8.16 8.48
CA HIS A 194 2.69 -7.62 9.40
C HIS A 194 3.28 -6.26 8.95
N GLY A 195 3.89 -5.54 9.89
CA GLY A 195 4.56 -4.26 9.67
C GLY A 195 5.90 -4.37 8.93
N LEU A 196 6.63 -3.23 8.89
CA LEU A 196 7.87 -3.08 8.12
C LEU A 196 8.90 -4.15 8.49
N LEU A 197 9.30 -4.95 7.49
CA LEU A 197 10.32 -5.99 7.64
C LEU A 197 10.10 -6.91 8.86
N GLY A 198 8.81 -7.17 9.18
CA GLY A 198 8.38 -8.09 10.22
C GLY A 198 8.26 -9.53 9.74
N SER A 199 7.47 -10.32 10.44
CA SER A 199 7.17 -11.71 10.11
C SER A 199 5.74 -12.08 10.46
N GLU A 200 5.29 -13.26 10.04
CA GLU A 200 3.98 -13.82 10.38
C GLU A 200 3.74 -13.93 11.89
N TYR A 201 4.80 -13.96 12.68
CA TYR A 201 4.70 -14.00 14.14
C TYR A 201 4.31 -12.68 14.79
N GLU A 202 4.23 -11.58 14.03
CA GLU A 202 3.71 -10.31 14.56
C GLU A 202 2.28 -10.47 15.09
N ILE A 203 1.50 -11.36 14.50
CA ILE A 203 0.17 -11.73 14.99
C ILE A 203 0.20 -12.20 16.46
N ASP A 204 1.29 -12.79 16.94
CA ASP A 204 1.42 -13.29 18.31
C ASP A 204 1.73 -12.18 19.33
N TYR A 205 2.53 -11.18 18.96
CA TYR A 205 2.88 -10.08 19.85
C TYR A 205 2.10 -8.78 19.57
N GLY A 206 1.40 -8.65 18.46
CA GLY A 206 0.45 -7.57 18.18
C GLY A 206 -0.77 -7.65 19.08
N GLY A 207 -0.84 -6.81 20.12
CA GLY A 207 -1.94 -6.79 21.09
C GLY A 207 -3.27 -6.41 20.46
N ASP A 208 -3.24 -5.49 19.52
CA ASP A 208 -4.36 -4.98 18.74
C ASP A 208 -5.01 -6.07 17.88
N VAL A 209 -4.21 -6.91 17.21
CA VAL A 209 -4.71 -8.01 16.36
C VAL A 209 -5.47 -9.03 17.17
N ARG A 210 -4.90 -9.43 18.33
CA ARG A 210 -5.54 -10.38 19.23
C ARG A 210 -6.85 -9.83 19.81
N ALA A 211 -6.81 -8.56 20.27
CA ALA A 211 -7.99 -7.89 20.79
C ALA A 211 -9.10 -7.79 19.73
N LEU A 212 -8.77 -7.35 18.51
CA LEU A 212 -9.73 -7.27 17.41
C LEU A 212 -10.28 -8.65 17.05
N GLY A 213 -9.42 -9.66 16.93
CA GLY A 213 -9.84 -11.05 16.65
C GLY A 213 -10.84 -11.56 17.68
N ASN A 214 -10.59 -11.29 18.97
CA ASN A 214 -11.47 -11.71 20.05
C ASN A 214 -12.77 -10.87 20.13
N GLU A 215 -12.67 -9.53 20.03
CA GLU A 215 -13.82 -8.62 20.09
C GLU A 215 -14.78 -8.81 18.90
N ALA A 216 -14.24 -9.15 17.72
CA ALA A 216 -15.00 -9.29 16.48
C ALA A 216 -15.33 -10.74 16.10
N GLY A 217 -14.78 -11.74 16.78
CA GLY A 217 -14.94 -13.14 16.41
C GLY A 217 -14.27 -13.47 15.09
N ILE A 218 -13.04 -12.98 14.87
CA ILE A 218 -12.28 -13.23 13.66
C ILE A 218 -11.13 -14.19 13.97
N LEU A 219 -11.01 -15.26 13.19
CA LEU A 219 -9.82 -16.12 13.18
C LEU A 219 -8.82 -15.55 12.17
N PHE A 220 -7.80 -14.84 12.68
CA PHE A 220 -6.74 -14.30 11.83
C PHE A 220 -5.66 -15.31 11.54
N CYS A 221 -5.22 -15.36 10.27
CA CYS A 221 -4.02 -16.03 9.82
C CYS A 221 -3.07 -15.04 9.17
N ALA A 222 -1.77 -15.25 9.33
CA ALA A 222 -0.69 -14.44 8.75
C ALA A 222 0.31 -15.31 8.01
N THR A 223 0.93 -14.74 6.98
CA THR A 223 2.13 -15.25 6.32
C THR A 223 3.12 -14.10 6.11
N GLN A 224 4.29 -14.38 5.52
CA GLN A 224 5.30 -13.35 5.30
C GLN A 224 5.00 -12.51 4.05
N TRP A 225 5.16 -11.20 4.17
CA TRP A 225 5.33 -10.33 3.00
C TRP A 225 6.68 -10.61 2.36
N ALA A 226 6.78 -11.69 1.54
CA ALA A 226 8.01 -11.94 0.80
C ALA A 226 8.38 -10.67 -0.01
N GLY A 227 9.66 -10.29 0.04
CA GLY A 227 10.17 -9.02 -0.48
C GLY A 227 10.23 -7.88 0.54
N MET A 228 9.42 -7.93 1.62
CA MET A 228 9.37 -6.94 2.69
C MET A 228 9.24 -7.59 4.09
N SER A 229 9.82 -8.76 4.29
CA SER A 229 9.87 -9.45 5.58
C SER A 229 11.28 -9.38 6.19
N GLU A 230 11.45 -9.86 7.42
CA GLU A 230 12.72 -9.84 8.14
C GLU A 230 13.87 -10.53 7.39
N ILE A 231 13.56 -11.57 6.61
CA ILE A 231 14.58 -12.27 5.79
C ILE A 231 15.03 -11.43 4.59
N ASP A 232 14.26 -10.41 4.17
CA ASP A 232 14.56 -9.54 3.03
C ASP A 232 15.46 -8.34 3.39
N ILE A 233 15.74 -8.08 4.67
CA ILE A 233 16.55 -6.93 5.13
C ILE A 233 17.89 -6.84 4.39
N GLY A 234 18.55 -7.99 4.20
CA GLY A 234 19.85 -8.05 3.50
C GLY A 234 19.74 -7.64 2.03
N ASN A 235 18.67 -8.06 1.34
CA ASN A 235 18.41 -7.69 -0.06
C ASN A 235 17.99 -6.22 -0.18
N ALA A 236 17.14 -5.74 0.74
CA ALA A 236 16.77 -4.33 0.81
C ALA A 236 18.01 -3.43 0.95
N ALA A 237 18.89 -3.74 1.87
CA ALA A 237 20.15 -3.02 2.05
C ALA A 237 21.04 -3.07 0.79
N ALA A 238 21.16 -4.22 0.13
CA ALA A 238 21.95 -4.38 -1.09
C ALA A 238 21.39 -3.54 -2.25
N THR A 239 20.08 -3.49 -2.41
CA THR A 239 19.43 -2.69 -3.47
C THR A 239 19.56 -1.19 -3.25
N LEU A 240 19.70 -0.73 -2.00
CA LEU A 240 19.99 0.67 -1.69
C LEU A 240 21.42 1.07 -2.03
N VAL A 241 22.36 0.13 -2.05
CA VAL A 241 23.74 0.36 -2.51
C VAL A 241 23.83 0.37 -4.03
N ASP A 242 23.04 -0.47 -4.70
CA ASP A 242 22.96 -0.58 -6.15
C ASP A 242 21.52 -0.83 -6.63
N PHE A 243 20.83 0.23 -7.04
CA PHE A 243 19.45 0.16 -7.50
C PHE A 243 19.22 -0.67 -8.78
N SER A 244 20.28 -1.07 -9.49
CA SER A 244 20.13 -1.99 -10.64
C SER A 244 19.55 -3.36 -10.24
N GLY A 245 19.71 -3.75 -8.97
CA GLY A 245 19.16 -4.94 -8.37
C GLY A 245 17.71 -4.83 -7.87
N PHE A 246 17.08 -3.64 -7.92
CA PHE A 246 15.79 -3.39 -7.26
C PHE A 246 14.64 -4.27 -7.75
N ARG A 247 14.72 -4.78 -8.99
CA ARG A 247 13.75 -5.73 -9.54
C ARG A 247 13.55 -6.95 -8.62
N THR A 248 14.59 -7.40 -7.94
CA THR A 248 14.51 -8.55 -7.03
C THR A 248 13.57 -8.32 -5.83
N MET A 249 13.43 -7.08 -5.38
CA MET A 249 12.42 -6.72 -4.37
C MET A 249 11.02 -6.67 -4.99
N ALA A 250 10.85 -5.93 -6.08
CA ALA A 250 9.54 -5.73 -6.71
C ALA A 250 8.90 -7.04 -7.16
N ASP A 251 9.66 -7.95 -7.75
CA ASP A 251 9.19 -9.27 -8.18
C ASP A 251 8.79 -10.11 -6.97
N ARG A 252 9.63 -10.11 -5.91
CA ARG A 252 9.38 -10.88 -4.70
C ARG A 252 8.19 -10.35 -3.89
N MET A 253 7.94 -9.02 -3.88
CA MET A 253 6.75 -8.44 -3.25
C MET A 253 5.46 -8.94 -3.93
N GLN A 254 5.44 -9.07 -5.25
CA GLN A 254 4.31 -9.63 -5.98
C GLN A 254 4.07 -11.10 -5.60
N GLN A 255 5.13 -11.92 -5.48
CA GLN A 255 5.01 -13.29 -4.97
C GLN A 255 4.47 -13.30 -3.52
N GLY A 256 4.91 -12.36 -2.67
CA GLY A 256 4.42 -12.22 -1.30
C GLY A 256 2.92 -11.94 -1.22
N ILE A 257 2.40 -11.06 -2.08
CA ILE A 257 0.96 -10.81 -2.18
C ILE A 257 0.20 -12.08 -2.60
N VAL A 258 0.72 -12.84 -3.57
CA VAL A 258 0.10 -14.10 -4.01
C VAL A 258 0.17 -15.18 -2.93
N ASN A 259 1.20 -15.20 -2.07
CA ASN A 259 1.26 -16.10 -0.92
C ASN A 259 0.09 -15.83 0.05
N PHE A 260 -0.28 -14.56 0.28
CA PHE A 260 -1.48 -14.21 1.05
C PHE A 260 -2.78 -14.65 0.36
N VAL A 261 -2.89 -14.51 -0.97
CA VAL A 261 -4.04 -15.02 -1.73
C VAL A 261 -4.16 -16.54 -1.55
N ALA A 262 -3.05 -17.27 -1.63
CA ALA A 262 -3.01 -18.73 -1.43
C ALA A 262 -3.42 -19.13 -0.01
N LEU A 263 -2.97 -18.39 1.03
CA LEU A 263 -3.39 -18.63 2.40
C LEU A 263 -4.90 -18.38 2.57
N GLY A 264 -5.45 -17.35 1.92
CA GLY A 264 -6.90 -17.08 1.87
C GLY A 264 -7.68 -18.25 1.24
N TRP A 265 -7.19 -18.77 0.11
CA TRP A 265 -7.77 -19.94 -0.56
C TRP A 265 -7.75 -21.19 0.36
N LEU A 266 -6.62 -21.51 0.99
CA LEU A 266 -6.50 -22.64 1.92
C LEU A 266 -7.49 -22.59 3.08
N ARG A 267 -7.76 -21.38 3.57
CA ARG A 267 -8.73 -21.19 4.65
C ARG A 267 -10.15 -21.60 4.25
N GLN A 268 -10.54 -21.33 3.02
CA GLN A 268 -11.83 -21.75 2.46
C GLN A 268 -11.84 -23.24 2.06
N HIS A 269 -10.67 -23.88 1.96
CA HIS A 269 -10.49 -25.25 1.49
C HIS A 269 -9.91 -26.18 2.55
N GLY A 270 -10.30 -26.00 3.81
CA GLY A 270 -10.12 -26.98 4.86
C GLY A 270 -8.94 -26.75 5.83
N LEU A 271 -8.17 -25.68 5.71
CA LEU A 271 -7.11 -25.40 6.69
C LEU A 271 -7.66 -25.35 8.13
N CYS A 272 -8.78 -24.68 8.34
CA CYS A 272 -9.38 -24.53 9.67
C CYS A 272 -10.18 -25.76 10.11
N ASP A 273 -10.42 -26.73 9.25
CA ASP A 273 -11.02 -28.01 9.61
C ASP A 273 -10.04 -28.97 10.31
N ASP A 274 -8.72 -28.64 10.28
CA ASP A 274 -7.72 -29.42 10.99
C ASP A 274 -7.99 -29.41 12.52
N PRO A 275 -7.91 -30.56 13.20
CA PRO A 275 -8.15 -30.65 14.65
C PRO A 275 -7.28 -29.72 15.50
N SER A 276 -6.17 -29.22 14.97
CA SER A 276 -5.28 -28.25 15.63
C SER A 276 -5.96 -26.91 15.93
N PHE A 277 -7.04 -26.58 15.21
CA PHE A 277 -7.83 -25.36 15.43
C PHE A 277 -8.92 -25.53 16.51
N GLY A 278 -8.89 -26.66 17.25
CA GLY A 278 -9.80 -26.87 18.40
C GLY A 278 -11.26 -27.11 18.02
N GLY A 279 -11.61 -27.30 16.76
CA GLY A 279 -12.97 -27.48 16.26
C GLY A 279 -13.76 -26.19 16.13
N ALA A 280 -13.10 -25.03 16.06
CA ALA A 280 -13.75 -23.74 15.80
C ALA A 280 -14.41 -23.78 14.41
N GLU A 281 -15.70 -23.42 14.35
CA GLU A 281 -16.41 -23.24 13.08
C GLU A 281 -16.05 -21.90 12.47
N VAL A 282 -15.70 -21.88 11.18
CA VAL A 282 -15.24 -20.67 10.47
C VAL A 282 -15.95 -20.58 9.14
N ASP A 283 -16.73 -19.51 8.92
CA ASP A 283 -17.48 -19.28 7.68
C ASP A 283 -17.66 -17.79 7.38
N GLY A 284 -18.06 -17.49 6.17
CA GLY A 284 -18.31 -16.14 5.66
C GLY A 284 -17.17 -15.57 4.81
N ASP A 285 -17.35 -14.33 4.41
CA ASP A 285 -16.42 -13.62 3.53
C ASP A 285 -15.06 -13.42 4.22
N LEU A 286 -13.99 -13.54 3.44
CA LEU A 286 -12.64 -13.28 3.91
C LEU A 286 -12.43 -11.79 4.13
N VAL A 287 -11.92 -11.43 5.30
CA VAL A 287 -11.57 -10.04 5.63
C VAL A 287 -10.05 -9.89 5.82
N TYR A 288 -9.58 -8.66 5.74
CA TYR A 288 -8.17 -8.34 5.90
C TYR A 288 -7.96 -7.22 6.93
N TYR A 289 -6.92 -7.34 7.73
CA TYR A 289 -6.39 -6.29 8.58
C TYR A 289 -4.87 -6.23 8.48
N GLY A 290 -4.29 -5.04 8.42
CA GLY A 290 -2.85 -4.85 8.45
C GLY A 290 -2.47 -3.42 8.76
N ASN A 291 -1.37 -3.24 9.51
CA ASN A 291 -0.88 -1.94 9.94
C ASN A 291 0.43 -1.59 9.25
N SER A 292 0.67 -0.27 9.04
CA SER A 292 1.94 0.21 8.51
C SER A 292 2.23 -0.44 7.15
N GLN A 293 3.33 -1.16 7.01
CA GLN A 293 3.63 -1.99 5.83
C GLN A 293 2.46 -2.93 5.48
N GLY A 294 1.80 -3.53 6.49
CA GLY A 294 0.59 -4.34 6.27
C GLY A 294 -0.56 -3.54 5.68
N GLY A 295 -0.70 -2.27 6.04
CA GLY A 295 -1.65 -1.34 5.41
C GLY A 295 -1.27 -0.98 3.98
N ILE A 296 0.02 -0.77 3.70
CA ILE A 296 0.56 -0.44 2.37
C ILE A 296 0.36 -1.61 1.39
N MET A 297 0.90 -2.79 1.71
CA MET A 297 0.76 -3.98 0.85
C MET A 297 -0.65 -4.56 0.88
N GLY A 298 -1.38 -4.35 1.98
CA GLY A 298 -2.78 -4.76 2.12
C GLY A 298 -3.71 -4.12 1.10
N SER A 299 -3.43 -2.89 0.66
CA SER A 299 -4.20 -2.25 -0.42
C SER A 299 -4.00 -2.96 -1.77
N ALA A 300 -2.78 -3.39 -2.09
CA ALA A 300 -2.51 -4.20 -3.28
C ALA A 300 -3.14 -5.61 -3.15
N LEU A 301 -3.04 -6.24 -1.97
CA LEU A 301 -3.68 -7.53 -1.71
C LEU A 301 -5.20 -7.44 -1.87
N ALA A 302 -5.85 -6.40 -1.35
CA ALA A 302 -7.28 -6.19 -1.53
C ALA A 302 -7.68 -6.08 -3.00
N ALA A 303 -6.87 -5.42 -3.84
CA ALA A 303 -7.13 -5.35 -5.27
C ALA A 303 -6.97 -6.69 -5.98
N VAL A 304 -5.93 -7.48 -5.63
CA VAL A 304 -5.54 -8.71 -6.33
C VAL A 304 -6.32 -9.95 -5.85
N SER A 305 -6.74 -9.99 -4.58
CA SER A 305 -7.46 -11.13 -4.02
C SER A 305 -8.85 -11.30 -4.62
N PRO A 306 -9.25 -12.52 -5.02
CA PRO A 306 -10.61 -12.81 -5.44
C PRO A 306 -11.62 -12.82 -4.29
N ASP A 307 -11.17 -13.04 -3.04
CA ASP A 307 -12.02 -13.46 -1.93
C ASP A 307 -12.21 -12.38 -0.85
N ILE A 308 -11.28 -11.44 -0.73
CA ILE A 308 -11.36 -10.38 0.30
C ILE A 308 -12.48 -9.40 -0.03
N SER A 309 -13.43 -9.24 0.90
CA SER A 309 -14.55 -8.30 0.77
C SER A 309 -14.27 -6.97 1.46
N ARG A 310 -13.73 -7.00 2.66
CA ARG A 310 -13.47 -5.83 3.50
C ARG A 310 -12.03 -5.83 4.01
N SER A 311 -11.38 -4.66 3.97
CA SER A 311 -10.02 -4.51 4.50
C SER A 311 -9.93 -3.29 5.41
N VAL A 312 -9.36 -3.47 6.59
CA VAL A 312 -8.92 -2.35 7.43
C VAL A 312 -7.43 -2.13 7.24
N LEU A 313 -7.10 -0.93 6.81
CA LEU A 313 -5.74 -0.49 6.59
C LEU A 313 -5.36 0.50 7.70
N GLY A 314 -4.61 0.04 8.68
CA GLY A 314 -4.13 0.86 9.78
C GLY A 314 -2.86 1.60 9.39
N VAL A 315 -2.86 2.93 9.61
CA VAL A 315 -1.75 3.84 9.32
C VAL A 315 -1.07 3.56 7.96
N PRO A 316 -1.88 3.43 6.89
CA PRO A 316 -1.43 3.02 5.58
C PRO A 316 -0.86 4.19 4.78
N GLY A 317 -0.21 3.86 3.66
CA GLY A 317 0.17 4.85 2.67
C GLY A 317 0.37 4.22 1.31
N ILE A 318 0.45 5.04 0.30
CA ILE A 318 0.90 4.63 -1.02
C ILE A 318 1.98 5.57 -1.50
N ASN A 319 2.78 5.05 -2.44
CA ASN A 319 3.89 5.74 -3.04
C ASN A 319 5.09 5.86 -2.10
N TYR A 320 5.88 4.81 -2.04
CA TYR A 320 7.12 4.82 -1.26
C TYR A 320 8.00 6.04 -1.56
N SER A 321 8.04 6.50 -2.80
CA SER A 321 8.81 7.69 -3.18
C SER A 321 8.34 8.98 -2.49
N LEU A 322 7.06 9.05 -2.08
CA LEU A 322 6.53 10.15 -1.28
C LEU A 322 6.83 9.95 0.20
N LEU A 323 6.54 8.75 0.71
CA LEU A 323 6.56 8.50 2.16
C LEU A 323 7.98 8.35 2.72
N LEU A 324 8.92 7.71 2.03
CA LEU A 324 10.25 7.40 2.59
C LEU A 324 11.00 8.66 3.06
N LEU A 325 11.03 9.72 2.25
CA LEU A 325 11.71 10.97 2.63
C LEU A 325 11.00 11.74 3.77
N ARG A 326 9.82 11.27 4.19
CA ARG A 326 9.02 11.83 5.29
C ARG A 326 8.94 10.89 6.50
N SER A 327 9.58 9.73 6.42
CA SER A 327 9.55 8.68 7.44
C SER A 327 10.83 8.67 8.27
N VAL A 328 10.70 8.58 9.58
CA VAL A 328 11.84 8.34 10.48
C VAL A 328 12.42 6.94 10.31
N ASP A 329 11.64 5.98 9.85
CA ASP A 329 12.10 4.60 9.58
C ASP A 329 13.11 4.56 8.44
N PHE A 330 13.05 5.52 7.52
CA PHE A 330 13.97 5.56 6.39
C PHE A 330 15.37 6.08 6.75
N ASP A 331 15.56 6.76 7.88
CA ASP A 331 16.85 7.36 8.28
C ASP A 331 18.01 6.35 8.23
N THR A 332 17.78 5.13 8.74
CA THR A 332 18.80 4.06 8.73
C THR A 332 19.09 3.59 7.30
N TYR A 333 18.09 3.48 6.46
CA TYR A 333 18.21 3.05 5.07
C TYR A 333 18.80 4.16 4.18
N GLU A 334 18.47 5.42 4.43
CA GLU A 334 19.10 6.56 3.75
C GLU A 334 20.61 6.60 4.03
N ALA A 335 21.03 6.29 5.27
CA ALA A 335 22.44 6.19 5.64
C ALA A 335 23.19 5.06 4.89
N ILE A 336 22.52 3.96 4.53
CA ILE A 336 23.09 2.90 3.68
C ILE A 336 23.22 3.37 2.24
N MET A 337 22.27 4.14 1.74
CA MET A 337 22.23 4.67 0.37
C MET A 337 23.27 5.79 0.15
N GLU A 338 23.51 6.63 1.15
CA GLU A 338 24.31 7.87 1.03
C GLU A 338 25.74 7.66 0.48
N PRO A 339 26.52 6.63 0.86
CA PRO A 339 27.87 6.43 0.31
C PRO A 339 27.87 6.18 -1.20
N SER A 340 26.87 5.50 -1.75
CA SER A 340 26.75 5.25 -3.19
C SER A 340 26.15 6.44 -3.95
N TYR A 341 25.25 7.18 -3.31
CA TYR A 341 24.52 8.31 -3.87
C TYR A 341 24.60 9.53 -2.94
N PRO A 342 25.74 10.24 -2.89
CA PRO A 342 25.98 11.30 -1.88
C PRO A 342 25.10 12.54 -2.06
N SER A 343 24.58 12.77 -3.25
CA SER A 343 23.68 13.90 -3.53
C SER A 343 22.24 13.60 -3.11
N ARG A 344 21.70 14.36 -2.15
CA ARG A 344 20.28 14.23 -1.73
C ARG A 344 19.32 14.40 -2.92
N ARG A 345 19.66 15.28 -3.88
CA ARG A 345 18.87 15.45 -5.11
C ARG A 345 18.86 14.18 -5.95
N GLU A 346 20.00 13.51 -6.10
CA GLU A 346 20.08 12.24 -6.83
C GLU A 346 19.30 11.14 -6.11
N ARG A 347 19.41 11.02 -4.79
CA ARG A 347 18.61 10.08 -4.01
C ARG A 347 17.10 10.28 -4.23
N THR A 348 16.62 11.53 -4.17
CA THR A 348 15.21 11.85 -4.44
C THR A 348 14.78 11.45 -5.86
N LEU A 349 15.61 11.69 -6.87
CA LEU A 349 15.33 11.29 -8.25
C LEU A 349 15.32 9.76 -8.42
N ILE A 350 16.29 9.06 -7.83
CA ILE A 350 16.39 7.60 -7.90
C ILE A 350 15.15 6.97 -7.26
N LEU A 351 14.74 7.41 -6.06
CA LEU A 351 13.54 6.92 -5.40
C LEU A 351 12.28 7.16 -6.24
N SER A 352 12.20 8.31 -6.93
CA SER A 352 11.08 8.60 -7.84
C SER A 352 11.08 7.68 -9.07
N PHE A 353 12.23 7.34 -9.64
CA PHE A 353 12.32 6.38 -10.76
C PHE A 353 12.05 4.94 -10.34
N VAL A 354 12.55 4.54 -9.17
CA VAL A 354 12.33 3.20 -8.63
C VAL A 354 10.85 2.97 -8.28
N GLN A 355 10.08 4.02 -8.04
CA GLN A 355 8.64 3.93 -7.84
C GLN A 355 7.94 3.14 -8.95
N MET A 356 8.35 3.25 -10.20
CA MET A 356 7.80 2.47 -11.31
C MET A 356 7.93 0.94 -11.13
N LEU A 357 8.86 0.48 -10.31
CA LEU A 357 8.97 -0.92 -9.92
C LEU A 357 8.20 -1.20 -8.63
N TRP A 358 8.20 -0.28 -7.67
CA TRP A 358 7.42 -0.41 -6.44
C TRP A 358 5.92 -0.45 -6.72
N ASP A 359 5.42 0.32 -7.67
CA ASP A 359 4.00 0.30 -8.07
C ASP A 359 3.49 -1.12 -8.39
N ARG A 360 4.37 -2.06 -8.75
CA ARG A 360 4.02 -3.47 -8.97
C ARG A 360 3.86 -4.29 -7.69
N GLY A 361 4.33 -3.80 -6.55
CA GLY A 361 4.32 -4.53 -5.26
C GLY A 361 3.69 -3.78 -4.11
N GLU A 362 3.15 -2.56 -4.32
CA GLU A 362 2.49 -1.77 -3.29
C GLU A 362 1.24 -1.08 -3.84
N GLY A 363 0.45 -0.46 -2.97
CA GLY A 363 -0.85 0.09 -3.32
C GLY A 363 -0.90 1.08 -4.48
N GLY A 364 0.21 1.79 -4.76
CA GLY A 364 0.26 2.81 -5.82
C GLY A 364 -0.17 2.30 -7.19
N GLY A 365 0.12 1.05 -7.53
CA GLY A 365 -0.29 0.44 -8.79
C GLY A 365 -1.64 -0.26 -8.77
N TYR A 366 -2.38 -0.23 -7.65
CA TYR A 366 -3.56 -1.09 -7.47
C TYR A 366 -4.82 -0.37 -6.97
N VAL A 367 -4.69 0.75 -6.27
CA VAL A 367 -5.83 1.40 -5.60
C VAL A 367 -6.91 1.90 -6.58
N ASN A 368 -6.57 2.15 -7.84
CA ASN A 368 -7.55 2.45 -8.90
C ASN A 368 -8.47 1.25 -9.21
N HIS A 369 -8.07 0.02 -8.81
CA HIS A 369 -8.71 -1.24 -9.16
C HIS A 369 -9.45 -1.91 -7.99
N ILE A 370 -9.83 -1.16 -6.95
CA ILE A 370 -10.55 -1.71 -5.80
C ILE A 370 -12.05 -1.59 -5.99
N ALA A 371 -12.57 -0.38 -6.16
CA ALA A 371 -14.01 -0.14 -6.20
C ALA A 371 -14.56 0.07 -7.61
N SER A 372 -13.86 0.83 -8.47
CA SER A 372 -14.42 1.33 -9.73
C SER A 372 -14.02 0.55 -10.99
N ASP A 373 -12.91 -0.17 -10.95
CA ASP A 373 -12.35 -0.94 -12.08
C ASP A 373 -11.64 -2.21 -11.57
N PRO A 374 -12.41 -3.17 -11.00
CA PRO A 374 -11.82 -4.34 -10.35
C PRO A 374 -10.99 -5.18 -11.34
N LEU A 375 -9.85 -5.69 -10.86
CA LEU A 375 -8.98 -6.55 -11.64
C LEU A 375 -9.69 -7.85 -12.05
N PRO A 376 -9.31 -8.47 -13.18
CA PRO A 376 -9.92 -9.70 -13.64
C PRO A 376 -9.94 -10.79 -12.56
N GLY A 377 -11.09 -11.45 -12.40
CA GLY A 377 -11.29 -12.55 -11.44
C GLY A 377 -11.37 -12.10 -9.97
N THR A 378 -11.59 -10.82 -9.70
CA THR A 378 -11.78 -10.31 -8.33
C THR A 378 -13.20 -9.78 -8.14
N ARG A 379 -13.60 -9.58 -6.87
CA ARG A 379 -14.92 -9.04 -6.48
C ARG A 379 -15.05 -7.56 -6.89
N ASP A 380 -16.28 -7.10 -7.08
CA ASP A 380 -16.66 -5.71 -7.37
C ASP A 380 -17.30 -4.98 -6.18
N ASP A 381 -17.50 -5.68 -5.04
CA ASP A 381 -18.09 -5.17 -3.79
C ASP A 381 -17.08 -4.90 -2.67
N LYS A 382 -15.80 -4.75 -3.02
CA LYS A 382 -14.72 -4.51 -2.05
C LYS A 382 -14.78 -3.10 -1.47
N ALA A 383 -14.46 -3.00 -0.17
CA ALA A 383 -14.29 -1.70 0.47
C ALA A 383 -13.11 -1.67 1.45
N LEU A 384 -12.53 -0.48 1.62
CA LEU A 384 -11.39 -0.22 2.49
C LEU A 384 -11.77 0.77 3.60
N LEU A 385 -11.40 0.46 4.84
CA LEU A 385 -11.38 1.42 5.93
C LEU A 385 -9.93 1.84 6.20
N PHE A 386 -9.63 3.12 5.97
CA PHE A 386 -8.34 3.72 6.27
C PHE A 386 -8.37 4.35 7.66
N HIS A 387 -7.64 3.79 8.62
CA HIS A 387 -7.39 4.41 9.91
C HIS A 387 -6.04 5.11 9.90
N VAL A 388 -6.04 6.44 9.99
CA VAL A 388 -4.84 7.27 9.80
C VAL A 388 -4.51 8.03 11.06
N ALA A 389 -3.27 7.99 11.53
CA ALA A 389 -2.81 8.78 12.66
C ALA A 389 -2.40 10.19 12.21
N LEU A 390 -2.96 11.22 12.86
CA LEU A 390 -2.59 12.61 12.58
C LEU A 390 -1.18 12.89 13.08
N GLY A 391 -0.30 13.30 12.18
CA GLY A 391 1.08 13.63 12.51
C GLY A 391 2.02 12.43 12.60
N ASP A 392 1.69 11.35 11.94
CA ASP A 392 2.44 10.09 11.88
C ASP A 392 3.91 10.31 11.42
N TRP A 393 4.84 9.73 12.18
CA TRP A 393 6.27 9.86 11.92
C TRP A 393 6.82 8.82 10.96
N GLN A 394 6.13 7.69 10.84
CA GLN A 394 6.58 6.53 10.05
C GLN A 394 5.90 6.51 8.67
N VAL A 395 4.58 6.67 8.61
CA VAL A 395 3.81 6.70 7.37
C VAL A 395 3.01 7.99 7.27
N THR A 396 3.47 8.92 6.46
CA THR A 396 2.84 10.26 6.35
C THR A 396 1.37 10.18 5.93
N GLU A 397 0.48 10.86 6.66
CA GLU A 397 -0.96 10.92 6.38
C GLU A 397 -1.30 11.37 4.96
N LEU A 398 -0.42 12.16 4.31
CA LEU A 398 -0.62 12.60 2.92
C LEU A 398 -0.74 11.43 1.94
N SER A 399 0.01 10.36 2.17
CA SER A 399 0.01 9.18 1.31
C SER A 399 -1.30 8.38 1.42
N ALA A 400 -1.89 8.33 2.60
CA ALA A 400 -3.22 7.73 2.82
C ALA A 400 -4.34 8.56 2.15
N HIS A 401 -4.25 9.89 2.19
CA HIS A 401 -5.20 10.76 1.50
C HIS A 401 -5.18 10.58 -0.01
N ILE A 402 -4.00 10.34 -0.60
CA ILE A 402 -3.86 10.02 -2.04
C ILE A 402 -4.56 8.70 -2.36
N ALA A 403 -4.31 7.65 -1.56
CA ALA A 403 -4.95 6.35 -1.73
C ALA A 403 -6.49 6.45 -1.60
N ALA A 404 -6.98 7.15 -0.59
CA ALA A 404 -8.41 7.33 -0.35
C ALA A 404 -9.13 8.02 -1.52
N ARG A 405 -8.51 9.05 -2.12
CA ARG A 405 -9.08 9.71 -3.31
C ARG A 405 -9.14 8.77 -4.51
N ALA A 406 -8.07 8.00 -4.74
CA ALA A 406 -8.00 7.06 -5.86
C ALA A 406 -9.03 5.93 -5.75
N VAL A 407 -9.27 5.43 -4.53
CA VAL A 407 -10.33 4.44 -4.26
C VAL A 407 -11.74 5.03 -4.37
N GLY A 408 -11.87 6.37 -4.31
CA GLY A 408 -13.18 7.02 -4.22
C GLY A 408 -13.80 6.91 -2.82
N ALA A 409 -12.96 6.86 -1.78
CA ALA A 409 -13.43 6.80 -0.41
C ALA A 409 -14.15 8.09 0.04
N THR A 410 -15.05 7.94 0.98
CA THR A 410 -15.60 9.06 1.76
C THR A 410 -14.73 9.35 2.98
N ILE A 411 -14.89 10.52 3.61
CA ILE A 411 -14.09 10.91 4.79
C ILE A 411 -15.00 11.23 5.98
N HIS A 412 -14.62 10.72 7.17
CA HIS A 412 -15.28 11.11 8.41
C HIS A 412 -15.18 12.64 8.64
N THR A 413 -16.28 13.27 9.02
CA THR A 413 -16.33 14.74 9.28
C THR A 413 -16.92 15.06 10.66
N PRO A 414 -16.34 16.08 11.35
CA PRO A 414 -15.19 16.92 10.97
C PRO A 414 -13.90 16.10 10.85
N VAL A 415 -13.09 16.36 9.80
CA VAL A 415 -11.86 15.60 9.52
C VAL A 415 -10.89 15.63 10.69
N VAL A 416 -10.62 16.83 11.22
CA VAL A 416 -9.84 17.08 12.44
C VAL A 416 -10.43 18.29 13.17
N ALA A 417 -10.06 18.50 14.41
CA ALA A 417 -10.47 19.68 15.16
C ALA A 417 -9.84 20.97 14.59
N ASP A 418 -10.46 22.11 14.82
CA ASP A 418 -10.00 23.41 14.33
C ASP A 418 -8.53 23.66 14.69
N GLY A 419 -7.73 24.04 13.70
CA GLY A 419 -6.32 24.38 13.85
C GLY A 419 -5.38 23.16 13.98
N ARG A 420 -5.89 21.93 13.83
CA ARG A 420 -5.10 20.70 13.94
C ARG A 420 -4.48 20.23 12.62
N SER A 421 -4.88 20.74 11.46
CA SER A 421 -4.25 20.43 10.17
C SER A 421 -3.47 21.62 9.61
N ARG A 422 -2.43 21.35 8.86
CA ARG A 422 -1.70 22.33 8.02
C ARG A 422 -2.17 22.32 6.56
N GLU A 423 -3.06 21.43 6.20
CA GLU A 423 -3.71 21.45 4.89
C GLU A 423 -4.57 22.70 4.73
N VAL A 424 -4.59 23.27 3.53
CA VAL A 424 -5.43 24.45 3.21
C VAL A 424 -6.91 24.11 3.35
N VAL A 425 -7.29 22.89 2.94
CA VAL A 425 -8.62 22.31 3.12
C VAL A 425 -8.41 20.87 3.57
N PRO A 426 -8.57 20.58 4.88
CA PRO A 426 -8.46 19.20 5.37
C PRO A 426 -9.43 18.26 4.65
N GLY A 427 -8.90 17.12 4.14
CA GLY A 427 -9.71 16.16 3.39
C GLY A 427 -10.16 16.64 2.01
N TRP A 428 -9.46 17.59 1.40
CA TRP A 428 -9.77 18.11 0.05
C TRP A 428 -10.00 16.96 -0.95
N GLY A 429 -11.08 17.07 -1.74
CA GLY A 429 -11.42 16.11 -2.80
C GLY A 429 -12.09 14.81 -2.31
N LEU A 430 -12.41 14.72 -1.01
CA LEU A 430 -13.15 13.59 -0.44
C LEU A 430 -14.54 14.06 0.01
N GLU A 431 -15.58 13.28 -0.30
CA GLU A 431 -16.96 13.56 0.15
C GLU A 431 -17.16 13.08 1.60
N PRO A 432 -18.02 13.74 2.40
CA PRO A 432 -18.31 13.28 3.76
C PRO A 432 -18.90 11.88 3.81
N ALA A 433 -18.38 11.04 4.71
CA ALA A 433 -18.94 9.72 5.01
C ALA A 433 -20.32 9.85 5.68
N VAL A 434 -21.18 8.89 5.41
CA VAL A 434 -22.52 8.78 5.99
C VAL A 434 -22.61 7.53 6.84
N GLU A 435 -23.25 7.63 8.00
CA GLU A 435 -23.53 6.50 8.90
C GLU A 435 -24.24 5.36 8.14
N GLY A 436 -23.71 4.14 8.21
CA GLY A 436 -24.24 2.98 7.51
C GLY A 436 -23.76 2.82 6.05
N ASP A 437 -22.81 3.66 5.57
CA ASP A 437 -22.20 3.45 4.26
C ASP A 437 -21.42 2.11 4.23
N ASP A 438 -21.55 1.39 3.13
CA ASP A 438 -20.86 0.11 2.86
C ASP A 438 -19.62 0.29 1.95
N GLY A 439 -19.33 1.51 1.53
CA GLY A 439 -18.18 1.87 0.69
C GLY A 439 -16.89 2.08 1.46
N SER A 440 -15.84 2.48 0.74
CA SER A 440 -14.56 2.81 1.34
C SER A 440 -14.61 4.13 2.13
N VAL A 441 -13.95 4.16 3.30
CA VAL A 441 -13.95 5.33 4.21
C VAL A 441 -12.54 5.60 4.75
N ILE A 442 -12.18 6.87 4.90
CA ILE A 442 -10.98 7.30 5.63
C ILE A 442 -11.36 8.05 6.91
N VAL A 443 -10.69 7.71 7.99
CA VAL A 443 -10.86 8.34 9.32
C VAL A 443 -9.50 8.80 9.84
N ILE A 444 -9.41 10.08 10.23
CA ILE A 444 -8.19 10.66 10.80
C ILE A 444 -8.32 10.69 12.32
N TRP A 445 -7.40 10.00 13.01
CA TRP A 445 -7.35 9.88 14.45
C TRP A 445 -6.31 10.82 15.04
N ASP A 446 -6.75 11.76 15.90
CA ASP A 446 -5.89 12.76 16.55
C ASP A 446 -5.62 12.35 18.01
N SER A 447 -4.39 11.98 18.32
CA SER A 447 -3.92 11.69 19.67
C SER A 447 -3.11 12.85 20.31
N GLY A 448 -3.13 14.02 19.68
CA GLY A 448 -2.50 15.23 20.20
C GLY A 448 -1.08 15.51 19.68
N SER A 449 -0.57 14.68 18.76
CA SER A 449 0.73 14.92 18.11
C SER A 449 0.70 16.17 17.21
N ASP A 450 1.85 16.77 16.97
CA ASP A 450 1.94 17.92 16.06
C ASP A 450 1.62 17.46 14.61
N PRO A 451 0.93 18.27 13.81
CA PRO A 451 0.71 17.98 12.40
C PRO A 451 2.05 17.84 11.64
N ILE A 452 2.07 16.99 10.61
CA ILE A 452 3.26 16.75 9.79
C ILE A 452 3.89 18.05 9.26
N PRO A 453 5.22 18.09 9.05
CA PRO A 453 5.90 19.23 8.43
C PRO A 453 5.38 19.53 7.02
N VAL A 454 5.29 20.80 6.65
CA VAL A 454 5.02 21.22 5.26
C VAL A 454 6.15 20.82 4.33
N ALA A 455 7.40 20.86 4.82
CA ALA A 455 8.56 20.40 4.07
C ALA A 455 8.56 18.86 3.94
N GLY A 456 9.18 18.34 2.88
CA GLY A 456 9.35 16.89 2.65
C GLY A 456 10.44 16.30 3.55
N VAL A 457 10.21 16.32 4.87
CA VAL A 457 11.09 15.79 5.91
C VAL A 457 10.26 15.08 6.98
N PRO A 458 10.84 14.13 7.73
CA PRO A 458 10.14 13.49 8.82
C PRO A 458 9.72 14.50 9.92
N PRO A 459 8.64 14.23 10.67
CA PRO A 459 8.35 14.93 11.93
C PRO A 459 9.51 14.78 12.92
N SER A 460 9.68 15.76 13.80
CA SER A 460 10.75 15.76 14.81
C SER A 460 10.35 16.46 16.11
N THR A 461 9.10 16.84 16.23
CA THR A 461 8.52 17.52 17.40
C THR A 461 7.29 16.76 17.87
N SER A 462 7.01 16.77 19.15
CA SER A 462 5.99 15.93 19.81
C SER A 462 6.38 14.45 19.89
N ARG A 463 5.40 13.57 19.89
CA ARG A 463 5.62 12.11 19.90
C ARG A 463 5.10 11.49 18.60
N ASP A 464 5.54 10.27 18.31
CA ASP A 464 5.02 9.48 17.20
C ASP A 464 3.64 8.89 17.56
N PRO A 465 2.59 9.16 16.78
CA PRO A 465 1.25 8.62 17.02
C PRO A 465 0.97 7.31 16.27
N HIS A 466 1.95 6.71 15.63
CA HIS A 466 1.78 5.60 14.68
C HIS A 466 0.98 4.41 15.24
N GLU A 467 1.19 4.10 16.55
CA GLU A 467 0.51 2.98 17.21
C GLU A 467 -0.89 3.34 17.74
N ASP A 468 -1.20 4.64 17.93
CA ASP A 468 -2.33 5.08 18.73
C ASP A 468 -3.70 4.58 18.24
N PRO A 469 -4.05 4.64 16.93
CA PRO A 469 -5.36 4.19 16.48
C PRO A 469 -5.62 2.70 16.71
N ARG A 470 -4.58 1.85 16.63
CA ARG A 470 -4.75 0.41 16.78
C ARG A 470 -4.85 -0.04 18.25
N ASP A 471 -4.19 0.69 19.15
CA ASP A 471 -4.17 0.36 20.58
C ASP A 471 -5.44 0.80 21.31
N ASP A 472 -6.17 1.78 20.77
CA ASP A 472 -7.39 2.32 21.40
C ASP A 472 -8.63 1.46 21.04
N PRO A 473 -9.46 1.08 22.04
CA PRO A 473 -10.67 0.29 21.80
C PRO A 473 -11.75 1.02 20.96
N VAL A 474 -11.75 2.36 20.92
CA VAL A 474 -12.75 3.12 20.14
C VAL A 474 -12.54 2.94 18.65
N PRO A 475 -11.35 3.17 18.06
CA PRO A 475 -11.07 2.80 16.67
C PRO A 475 -11.32 1.32 16.39
N ARG A 476 -10.94 0.39 17.29
CA ARG A 476 -11.20 -1.04 17.09
C ARG A 476 -12.69 -1.40 16.99
N SER A 477 -13.55 -0.70 17.73
CA SER A 477 -15.01 -0.90 17.61
C SER A 477 -15.54 -0.54 16.21
N GLN A 478 -14.96 0.49 15.58
CA GLN A 478 -15.28 0.86 14.20
C GLN A 478 -14.75 -0.18 13.20
N MET A 479 -13.51 -0.69 13.41
CA MET A 479 -12.95 -1.77 12.59
C MET A 479 -13.86 -3.02 12.63
N LYS A 480 -14.36 -3.38 13.82
CA LYS A 480 -15.29 -4.50 14.00
C LYS A 480 -16.55 -4.31 13.15
N SER A 481 -17.24 -3.17 13.25
CA SER A 481 -18.46 -2.93 12.47
C SER A 481 -18.18 -2.99 10.97
N PHE A 482 -17.07 -2.41 10.53
CA PHE A 482 -16.70 -2.43 9.11
C PHE A 482 -16.38 -3.85 8.58
N LEU A 483 -15.69 -4.68 9.38
CA LEU A 483 -15.28 -6.03 8.98
C LEU A 483 -16.40 -7.09 9.14
N ILE A 484 -17.37 -6.87 10.04
CA ILE A 484 -18.38 -7.87 10.40
C ILE A 484 -19.76 -7.48 9.91
N ASP A 485 -20.14 -6.22 10.08
CA ASP A 485 -21.46 -5.71 9.73
C ASP A 485 -21.50 -5.06 8.35
N ASP A 486 -20.34 -4.95 7.67
CA ASP A 486 -20.14 -4.36 6.34
C ASP A 486 -20.54 -2.87 6.24
N GLU A 487 -20.49 -2.13 7.36
CA GLU A 487 -20.93 -0.73 7.41
C GLU A 487 -19.97 0.18 8.18
N PHE A 488 -19.94 1.45 7.78
CA PHE A 488 -19.25 2.51 8.50
C PHE A 488 -20.10 3.01 9.66
N VAL A 489 -19.53 3.05 10.87
CA VAL A 489 -20.13 3.60 12.08
C VAL A 489 -19.34 4.80 12.58
N ASP A 490 -19.99 5.93 12.81
CA ASP A 490 -19.38 7.10 13.44
C ASP A 490 -19.25 6.91 14.96
N VAL A 491 -18.17 6.28 15.40
CA VAL A 491 -17.86 6.08 16.83
C VAL A 491 -17.40 7.37 17.53
N CYS A 492 -17.22 8.46 16.79
CA CYS A 492 -16.75 9.76 17.31
C CYS A 492 -17.89 10.72 17.65
N GLY A 493 -19.14 10.33 17.36
CA GLY A 493 -20.36 11.06 17.72
C GLY A 493 -20.47 12.43 17.06
N GLY A 494 -20.15 12.55 15.78
CA GLY A 494 -20.20 13.78 14.99
C GLY A 494 -19.11 14.80 15.34
N LYS A 495 -18.00 14.36 15.95
CA LYS A 495 -16.83 15.18 16.31
C LYS A 495 -15.60 14.64 15.62
N ALA A 496 -14.56 15.48 15.48
CA ALA A 496 -13.26 15.01 15.05
C ALA A 496 -12.79 13.82 15.92
N CYS A 497 -12.35 12.74 15.28
CA CYS A 497 -11.98 11.51 15.95
C CYS A 497 -10.69 11.68 16.75
N ARG A 498 -10.66 11.05 17.93
CA ARG A 498 -9.51 11.04 18.82
C ARG A 498 -9.17 9.63 19.23
N ALA A 499 -7.87 9.33 19.26
CA ALA A 499 -7.34 8.12 19.86
C ALA A 499 -6.56 8.47 21.14
N GLU A 500 -6.65 7.62 22.15
CA GLU A 500 -5.81 7.76 23.34
C GLU A 500 -4.35 7.42 22.95
N PRO A 501 -3.37 8.15 23.51
CA PRO A 501 -1.97 7.84 23.32
C PRO A 501 -1.62 6.42 23.79
N SER A 502 -0.99 5.61 22.95
CA SER A 502 -0.39 4.34 23.37
C SER A 502 0.69 4.56 24.45
N LEU A 503 0.78 3.67 25.43
CA LEU A 503 1.67 3.78 26.60
C LEU A 503 3.14 3.43 26.27
#